data_606876ad25a7ae22772c98a410eb13b8
#
_entry.id   606876ad25a7ae22772c98a410eb13b8
#
_cell.length_a   1.000
_cell.length_b   1.000
_cell.length_c   1.000
_cell.angle_alpha   90.00
_cell.angle_beta   90.00
_cell.angle_gamma   90.00
#
_symmetry.space_group_name_H-M   'P 1'
#
loop_
_entity.id
_entity.type
_entity.pdbx_description
1 polymer ?
#
loop_
_entity_poly.entity_id
_entity_poly.type
_entity_poly.pdbx_seq_one_letter_code
_entity_poly.pdbx_strand_id
1 'polypeptide(L)'
;MVFPEGTITLVSQTVARFRSIAVDDYGVPLSQVSVFATEAMRRAGNAAAMLEAIKAAAPGLSVQILAPEVETLFGSVGARSGFVDVKGLFLDLGGGSVQMTYMDTFSAKANSHGEVDYEVAAAQAGQSLPFGAARLIRILESSVAEVKATEEAKLQAGMREAFENLRQRFPSLAATASAISSRGLDEASQRDVDDVGIDIYLCGGGFRGYGQMLMFNDPVQPYPVPSVNTYTVPGRHFQRTADMLEINQKVEGKIFGMSRRRRAQFAAIVTVVEALIAAVPHIRSVTFCGGGNRQGALMMKLPRAIREQNPLELITALESPSAGGREDLRILESVVSSLLSALPKGVDLSIVNTIFSLGLGSLFARQIWIRAGERSDANASAVLHDAVARDPSCPGLTHLARAVAGLTLCARWDASLAPVDEQLYHSLQALVVAADPEAEFWAEYIGAVAAVLATLVPAWPRSEDRVPRAIQ
;
A
#
# COMPACT_ATOMS: atom_id res chain seq x y z
N MET A 1 2.98 -31.60 -8.88
CA MET A 1 4.00 -30.73 -9.54
C MET A 1 5.38 -31.25 -9.18
N VAL A 2 6.35 -31.22 -10.14
CA VAL A 2 7.75 -31.57 -9.90
C VAL A 2 8.60 -30.43 -10.44
N PHE A 3 9.62 -30.00 -9.71
CA PHE A 3 10.58 -29.01 -10.19
C PHE A 3 11.54 -29.66 -11.20
N PRO A 4 11.71 -29.07 -12.39
CA PRO A 4 12.78 -29.48 -13.30
C PRO A 4 14.17 -29.31 -12.65
N GLU A 5 15.12 -30.17 -13.02
CA GLU A 5 16.47 -30.13 -12.47
C GLU A 5 17.17 -28.76 -12.67
N GLY A 6 17.01 -28.17 -13.85
CA GLY A 6 17.53 -26.83 -14.14
C GLY A 6 16.92 -25.74 -13.24
N THR A 7 15.67 -25.90 -12.79
CA THR A 7 15.04 -25.00 -11.81
C THR A 7 15.65 -25.17 -10.43
N ILE A 8 15.91 -26.41 -10.01
CA ILE A 8 16.55 -26.70 -8.71
C ILE A 8 17.95 -26.07 -8.69
N THR A 9 18.74 -26.27 -9.73
CA THR A 9 20.08 -25.69 -9.89
C THR A 9 20.03 -24.15 -9.85
N LEU A 10 19.14 -23.52 -10.62
CA LEU A 10 19.04 -22.07 -10.68
C LEU A 10 18.62 -21.47 -9.32
N VAL A 11 17.65 -22.05 -8.65
CA VAL A 11 17.19 -21.57 -7.34
C VAL A 11 18.28 -21.73 -6.29
N SER A 12 18.93 -22.87 -6.19
CA SER A 12 20.00 -23.09 -5.21
C SER A 12 21.19 -22.14 -5.42
N GLN A 13 21.61 -21.89 -6.66
CA GLN A 13 22.66 -20.91 -6.99
C GLN A 13 22.22 -19.46 -6.67
N THR A 14 20.96 -19.12 -6.95
CA THR A 14 20.42 -17.77 -6.64
C THR A 14 20.41 -17.53 -5.13
N VAL A 15 19.97 -18.51 -4.34
CA VAL A 15 19.95 -18.43 -2.88
C VAL A 15 21.38 -18.34 -2.32
N ALA A 16 22.31 -19.10 -2.86
CA ALA A 16 23.72 -19.03 -2.47
C ALA A 16 24.33 -17.65 -2.74
N ARG A 17 24.07 -17.09 -3.94
CA ARG A 17 24.51 -15.74 -4.29
C ARG A 17 23.90 -14.68 -3.37
N PHE A 18 22.61 -14.79 -3.05
CA PHE A 18 21.94 -13.88 -2.13
C PHE A 18 22.54 -13.94 -0.72
N ARG A 19 22.85 -15.17 -0.24
CA ARG A 19 23.56 -15.37 1.03
C ARG A 19 24.93 -14.67 1.02
N SER A 20 25.73 -14.89 -0.04
CA SER A 20 27.05 -14.26 -0.15
C SER A 20 26.93 -12.72 -0.12
N ILE A 21 26.05 -12.12 -0.89
CA ILE A 21 25.82 -10.68 -0.87
C ILE A 21 25.45 -10.22 0.54
N ALA A 22 24.48 -10.86 1.19
CA ALA A 22 24.03 -10.43 2.51
C ALA A 22 25.12 -10.55 3.59
N VAL A 23 25.81 -11.69 3.62
CA VAL A 23 26.77 -12.03 4.70
C VAL A 23 28.15 -11.46 4.39
N ASP A 24 28.67 -11.71 3.18
CA ASP A 24 30.04 -11.42 2.85
C ASP A 24 30.24 -9.97 2.42
N ASP A 25 29.30 -9.38 1.64
CA ASP A 25 29.40 -8.00 1.15
C ASP A 25 28.83 -6.99 2.16
N TYR A 26 27.70 -7.31 2.83
CA TYR A 26 27.00 -6.41 3.74
C TYR A 26 27.18 -6.72 5.23
N GLY A 27 27.89 -7.78 5.59
CA GLY A 27 28.17 -8.14 6.99
C GLY A 27 26.93 -8.54 7.80
N VAL A 28 25.83 -8.96 7.14
CA VAL A 28 24.61 -9.39 7.84
C VAL A 28 24.89 -10.74 8.51
N PRO A 29 24.69 -10.87 9.83
CA PRO A 29 24.83 -12.15 10.51
C PRO A 29 23.95 -13.22 9.86
N LEU A 30 24.48 -14.40 9.60
CA LEU A 30 23.75 -15.51 8.96
C LEU A 30 22.43 -15.86 9.71
N SER A 31 22.43 -15.71 11.03
CA SER A 31 21.24 -15.90 11.87
C SER A 31 20.10 -14.92 11.59
N GLN A 32 20.38 -13.80 10.90
CA GLN A 32 19.40 -12.82 10.49
C GLN A 32 18.95 -12.97 9.02
N VAL A 33 19.53 -13.93 8.30
CA VAL A 33 19.13 -14.26 6.93
C VAL A 33 18.10 -15.39 6.99
N SER A 34 16.88 -15.13 6.49
CA SER A 34 15.79 -16.11 6.47
C SER A 34 15.30 -16.32 5.04
N VAL A 35 15.04 -17.57 4.68
CA VAL A 35 14.43 -17.94 3.39
C VAL A 35 13.08 -18.59 3.65
N PHE A 36 12.05 -18.03 3.03
CA PHE A 36 10.70 -18.57 3.10
C PHE A 36 10.30 -19.17 1.77
N ALA A 37 9.70 -20.35 1.83
CA ALA A 37 9.12 -21.05 0.69
C ALA A 37 7.60 -21.21 0.94
N THR A 38 6.81 -21.17 -0.12
CA THR A 38 5.36 -21.10 -0.05
C THR A 38 4.70 -22.24 -0.84
N GLU A 39 3.53 -22.03 -1.41
CA GLU A 39 2.67 -23.00 -2.08
C GLU A 39 3.43 -23.94 -3.06
N ALA A 40 4.35 -23.40 -3.85
CA ALA A 40 5.10 -24.21 -4.81
C ALA A 40 5.91 -25.33 -4.13
N MET A 41 6.54 -25.04 -2.99
CA MET A 41 7.31 -26.04 -2.20
C MET A 41 6.39 -27.01 -1.46
N ARG A 42 5.25 -26.52 -0.92
CA ARG A 42 4.26 -27.40 -0.27
C ARG A 42 3.72 -28.50 -1.20
N ARG A 43 3.56 -28.17 -2.49
CA ARG A 43 2.97 -29.07 -3.49
C ARG A 43 3.95 -29.86 -4.34
N ALA A 44 5.24 -29.56 -4.26
CA ALA A 44 6.23 -30.23 -5.10
C ALA A 44 6.54 -31.64 -4.55
N GLY A 45 6.38 -32.66 -5.39
CA GLY A 45 6.74 -34.03 -5.06
C GLY A 45 8.25 -34.25 -4.82
N ASN A 46 9.07 -33.31 -5.33
CA ASN A 46 10.52 -33.31 -5.14
C ASN A 46 11.03 -32.09 -4.33
N ALA A 47 10.22 -31.57 -3.42
CA ALA A 47 10.61 -30.45 -2.54
C ALA A 47 11.89 -30.77 -1.73
N ALA A 48 12.05 -32.02 -1.27
CA ALA A 48 13.25 -32.46 -0.56
C ALA A 48 14.52 -32.28 -1.39
N ALA A 49 14.49 -32.61 -2.68
CA ALA A 49 15.65 -32.42 -3.57
C ALA A 49 16.01 -30.91 -3.71
N MET A 50 15.01 -30.00 -3.78
CA MET A 50 15.24 -28.58 -3.77
C MET A 50 15.90 -28.11 -2.46
N LEU A 51 15.42 -28.57 -1.31
CA LEU A 51 15.99 -28.21 -0.01
C LEU A 51 17.43 -28.68 0.14
N GLU A 52 17.73 -29.89 -0.26
CA GLU A 52 19.11 -30.44 -0.22
C GLU A 52 20.04 -29.67 -1.18
N ALA A 53 19.57 -29.31 -2.37
CA ALA A 53 20.36 -28.50 -3.30
C ALA A 53 20.64 -27.09 -2.72
N ILE A 54 19.67 -26.44 -2.08
CA ILE A 54 19.87 -25.16 -1.41
C ILE A 54 20.84 -25.29 -0.25
N LYS A 55 20.70 -26.34 0.59
CA LYS A 55 21.58 -26.60 1.74
C LYS A 55 23.02 -26.85 1.31
N ALA A 56 23.22 -27.56 0.21
CA ALA A 56 24.54 -27.80 -0.36
C ALA A 56 25.18 -26.52 -0.92
N ALA A 57 24.42 -25.71 -1.62
CA ALA A 57 24.89 -24.47 -2.25
C ALA A 57 25.07 -23.31 -1.24
N ALA A 58 24.28 -23.26 -0.17
CA ALA A 58 24.29 -22.21 0.86
C ALA A 58 24.36 -22.82 2.27
N PRO A 59 25.50 -23.35 2.70
CA PRO A 59 25.65 -24.00 4.02
C PRO A 59 25.29 -23.08 5.16
N GLY A 60 24.58 -23.62 6.16
CA GLY A 60 24.14 -22.87 7.35
C GLY A 60 22.88 -22.04 7.16
N LEU A 61 22.38 -21.88 5.93
CA LEU A 61 21.10 -21.20 5.66
C LEU A 61 19.93 -22.17 5.80
N SER A 62 18.91 -21.80 6.57
CA SER A 62 17.69 -22.59 6.70
C SER A 62 16.58 -22.06 5.78
N VAL A 63 15.82 -22.98 5.18
CA VAL A 63 14.62 -22.68 4.40
C VAL A 63 13.40 -23.11 5.20
N GLN A 64 12.48 -22.19 5.44
CA GLN A 64 11.22 -22.46 6.14
C GLN A 64 10.08 -22.54 5.11
N ILE A 65 9.41 -23.68 5.04
CA ILE A 65 8.20 -23.84 4.23
C ILE A 65 7.03 -23.32 5.09
N LEU A 66 6.49 -22.17 4.72
CA LEU A 66 5.41 -21.54 5.47
C LEU A 66 4.11 -22.34 5.34
N ALA A 67 3.42 -22.54 6.47
CA ALA A 67 2.03 -23.00 6.47
C ALA A 67 1.14 -21.92 5.79
N PRO A 68 0.00 -22.29 5.19
CA PRO A 68 -0.90 -21.33 4.52
C PRO A 68 -1.33 -20.18 5.41
N GLU A 69 -1.59 -20.42 6.68
CA GLU A 69 -1.99 -19.45 7.70
C GLU A 69 -0.88 -18.42 7.96
N VAL A 70 0.38 -18.90 8.03
CA VAL A 70 1.55 -18.04 8.24
C VAL A 70 1.85 -17.21 6.99
N GLU A 71 1.70 -17.81 5.80
CA GLU A 71 1.81 -17.09 4.53
C GLU A 71 0.76 -15.97 4.45
N THR A 72 -0.50 -16.25 4.84
CA THR A 72 -1.58 -15.27 4.90
C THR A 72 -1.29 -14.17 5.93
N LEU A 73 -0.81 -14.54 7.13
CA LEU A 73 -0.39 -13.59 8.16
C LEU A 73 0.68 -12.62 7.64
N PHE A 74 1.76 -13.16 7.08
CA PHE A 74 2.85 -12.32 6.58
C PHE A 74 2.38 -11.45 5.40
N GLY A 75 1.56 -11.99 4.49
CA GLY A 75 1.01 -11.24 3.37
C GLY A 75 0.16 -10.06 3.83
N SER A 76 -0.77 -10.29 4.73
CA SER A 76 -1.72 -9.28 5.20
C SER A 76 -1.06 -8.24 6.14
N VAL A 77 -0.20 -8.65 7.06
CA VAL A 77 0.58 -7.72 7.92
C VAL A 77 1.52 -6.88 7.07
N GLY A 78 2.17 -7.48 6.07
CA GLY A 78 3.02 -6.74 5.14
C GLY A 78 2.24 -5.75 4.29
N ALA A 79 1.07 -6.11 3.78
CA ALA A 79 0.21 -5.20 3.05
C ALA A 79 -0.28 -4.03 3.93
N ARG A 80 -0.68 -4.33 5.18
CA ARG A 80 -1.10 -3.34 6.17
C ARG A 80 0.02 -2.39 6.59
N SER A 81 1.27 -2.80 6.55
CA SER A 81 2.40 -2.00 7.05
C SER A 81 2.54 -0.60 6.42
N GLY A 82 1.87 -0.35 5.30
CA GLY A 82 1.78 0.97 4.66
C GLY A 82 0.69 1.89 5.22
N PHE A 83 -0.09 1.46 6.20
CA PHE A 83 -1.27 2.17 6.69
C PHE A 83 -1.33 2.19 8.22
N VAL A 84 -1.93 3.24 8.79
CA VAL A 84 -2.15 3.35 10.24
C VAL A 84 -3.32 2.47 10.65
N ASP A 85 -4.45 2.68 10.04
CA ASP A 85 -5.69 1.95 10.30
C ASP A 85 -6.26 1.38 9.00
N VAL A 86 -6.83 0.18 9.10
CA VAL A 86 -7.43 -0.53 7.98
C VAL A 86 -8.69 -1.25 8.41
N LYS A 87 -9.66 -1.31 7.49
CA LYS A 87 -10.84 -2.15 7.60
C LYS A 87 -11.21 -2.65 6.22
N GLY A 88 -10.98 -3.93 5.96
CA GLY A 88 -11.27 -4.47 4.63
C GLY A 88 -10.71 -5.86 4.38
N LEU A 89 -10.93 -6.32 3.15
CA LEU A 89 -10.38 -7.58 2.65
C LEU A 89 -8.94 -7.40 2.19
N PHE A 90 -8.08 -8.35 2.53
CA PHE A 90 -6.69 -8.42 2.10
C PHE A 90 -6.49 -9.63 1.20
N LEU A 91 -5.96 -9.42 0.00
CA LEU A 91 -5.65 -10.50 -0.93
C LEU A 91 -4.22 -10.41 -1.44
N ASP A 92 -3.57 -11.58 -1.56
CA ASP A 92 -2.24 -11.72 -2.18
C ASP A 92 -2.34 -12.66 -3.38
N LEU A 93 -2.05 -12.15 -4.58
CA LEU A 93 -1.99 -12.96 -5.80
C LEU A 93 -0.55 -13.28 -6.17
N GLY A 94 -0.14 -14.47 -5.80
CA GLY A 94 1.14 -15.06 -6.15
C GLY A 94 1.13 -15.80 -7.49
N GLY A 95 2.21 -16.53 -7.76
CA GLY A 95 2.31 -17.38 -8.95
C GLY A 95 1.53 -18.70 -8.85
N GLY A 96 1.41 -19.27 -7.64
CA GLY A 96 0.78 -20.58 -7.38
C GLY A 96 -0.61 -20.51 -6.76
N SER A 97 -0.88 -19.50 -5.97
CA SER A 97 -2.09 -19.34 -5.16
C SER A 97 -2.54 -17.90 -5.06
N VAL A 98 -3.78 -17.71 -4.63
CA VAL A 98 -4.31 -16.44 -4.13
C VAL A 98 -4.79 -16.67 -2.70
N GLN A 99 -4.38 -15.79 -1.78
CA GLN A 99 -4.84 -15.78 -0.39
C GLN A 99 -5.88 -14.68 -0.21
N MET A 100 -6.87 -14.92 0.68
CA MET A 100 -7.87 -13.92 1.08
C MET A 100 -8.03 -13.97 2.60
N THR A 101 -8.05 -12.80 3.25
CA THR A 101 -8.39 -12.63 4.65
C THR A 101 -9.05 -11.27 4.90
N TYR A 102 -9.39 -10.98 6.16
CA TYR A 102 -10.00 -9.70 6.56
C TYR A 102 -9.30 -9.14 7.79
N MET A 103 -9.09 -7.83 7.83
CA MET A 103 -8.60 -7.10 8.99
C MET A 103 -9.47 -5.89 9.30
N ASP A 104 -9.65 -5.62 10.60
CA ASP A 104 -10.31 -4.43 11.12
C ASP A 104 -9.56 -3.96 12.37
N THR A 105 -8.71 -2.94 12.20
CA THR A 105 -7.92 -2.38 13.31
C THR A 105 -8.73 -1.43 14.17
N PHE A 106 -9.83 -0.85 13.67
CA PHE A 106 -10.71 0.03 14.44
C PHE A 106 -11.45 -0.74 15.51
N SER A 107 -12.05 -1.89 15.16
CA SER A 107 -12.73 -2.75 16.13
C SER A 107 -11.76 -3.29 17.19
N ALA A 108 -10.52 -3.59 16.82
CA ALA A 108 -9.50 -4.06 17.73
C ALA A 108 -9.07 -2.99 18.74
N LYS A 109 -8.98 -1.72 18.34
CA LYS A 109 -8.67 -0.60 19.25
C LYS A 109 -9.81 -0.29 20.22
N ALA A 110 -11.07 -0.46 19.79
CA ALA A 110 -12.25 -0.23 20.62
C ALA A 110 -12.40 -1.28 21.74
N ASN A 111 -11.94 -2.52 21.51
CA ASN A 111 -12.07 -3.67 22.42
C ASN A 111 -10.79 -3.89 23.25
N SER A 112 -10.30 -2.87 23.95
CA SER A 112 -9.04 -2.86 24.70
C SER A 112 -8.93 -3.85 25.88
N HIS A 113 -9.90 -4.71 26.12
CA HIS A 113 -9.93 -5.69 27.22
C HIS A 113 -9.81 -7.14 26.74
N GLY A 114 -8.58 -7.54 26.33
CA GLY A 114 -8.17 -8.95 26.40
C GLY A 114 -8.60 -9.88 25.27
N GLU A 115 -9.09 -9.38 24.15
CA GLU A 115 -9.56 -10.24 23.07
C GLU A 115 -8.48 -10.52 21.98
N VAL A 116 -8.74 -11.55 21.21
CA VAL A 116 -7.89 -12.15 20.19
C VAL A 116 -7.18 -11.11 19.35
N ASP A 117 -5.87 -11.27 19.23
CA ASP A 117 -5.04 -10.49 18.31
C ASP A 117 -5.62 -10.54 16.89
N TYR A 118 -6.02 -9.37 16.35
CA TYR A 118 -6.66 -9.29 15.04
C TYR A 118 -5.76 -9.84 13.91
N GLU A 119 -4.44 -9.79 14.07
CA GLU A 119 -3.49 -10.36 13.11
C GLU A 119 -3.58 -11.89 13.12
N VAL A 120 -3.66 -12.49 14.32
CA VAL A 120 -3.86 -13.94 14.49
C VAL A 120 -5.25 -14.36 14.01
N ALA A 121 -6.29 -13.59 14.31
CA ALA A 121 -7.65 -13.85 13.83
C ALA A 121 -7.71 -13.82 12.30
N ALA A 122 -7.05 -12.84 11.66
CA ALA A 122 -6.95 -12.73 10.22
C ALA A 122 -6.20 -13.91 9.60
N ALA A 123 -5.11 -14.37 10.22
CA ALA A 123 -4.35 -15.54 9.77
C ALA A 123 -5.18 -16.81 9.83
N GLN A 124 -5.84 -17.08 10.97
CA GLN A 124 -6.65 -18.28 11.19
C GLN A 124 -7.92 -18.33 10.32
N ALA A 125 -8.46 -17.17 9.95
CA ALA A 125 -9.60 -17.07 9.05
C ALA A 125 -9.19 -17.11 7.57
N GLY A 126 -7.91 -16.87 7.28
CA GLY A 126 -7.39 -16.77 5.94
C GLY A 126 -7.60 -18.03 5.12
N GLN A 127 -7.95 -17.83 3.86
CA GLN A 127 -8.18 -18.87 2.87
C GLN A 127 -7.10 -18.80 1.80
N SER A 128 -6.59 -19.95 1.36
CA SER A 128 -5.63 -20.06 0.25
C SER A 128 -6.22 -20.88 -0.87
N LEU A 129 -6.44 -20.26 -2.01
CA LEU A 129 -6.98 -20.90 -3.21
C LEU A 129 -5.85 -21.18 -4.21
N PRO A 130 -5.77 -22.37 -4.81
CA PRO A 130 -4.69 -22.77 -5.69
C PRO A 130 -4.80 -22.19 -7.11
N PHE A 131 -5.07 -20.88 -7.23
CA PHE A 131 -5.31 -20.16 -8.48
C PHE A 131 -4.35 -18.96 -8.65
N GLY A 132 -3.04 -19.22 -8.54
CA GLY A 132 -2.04 -18.20 -8.82
C GLY A 132 -1.87 -17.93 -10.31
N ALA A 133 -1.44 -16.73 -10.67
CA ALA A 133 -1.37 -16.25 -12.04
C ALA A 133 -0.53 -17.14 -12.98
N ALA A 134 0.61 -17.67 -12.50
CA ALA A 134 1.47 -18.54 -13.31
C ALA A 134 0.92 -19.95 -13.49
N ARG A 135 0.05 -20.42 -12.59
CA ARG A 135 -0.66 -21.69 -12.76
C ARG A 135 -1.84 -21.53 -13.70
N LEU A 136 -2.66 -20.50 -13.46
CA LEU A 136 -3.90 -20.30 -14.19
C LEU A 136 -3.65 -20.01 -15.68
N ILE A 137 -2.61 -19.21 -16.01
CA ILE A 137 -2.33 -18.91 -17.43
C ILE A 137 -2.03 -20.18 -18.24
N ARG A 138 -1.34 -21.17 -17.68
CA ARG A 138 -1.05 -22.43 -18.36
C ARG A 138 -2.33 -23.20 -18.69
N ILE A 139 -3.33 -23.13 -17.81
CA ILE A 139 -4.64 -23.75 -18.04
C ILE A 139 -5.38 -23.00 -19.15
N LEU A 140 -5.41 -21.67 -19.08
CA LEU A 140 -6.08 -20.82 -20.06
C LEU A 140 -5.46 -20.91 -21.47
N GLU A 141 -4.15 -21.15 -21.59
CA GLU A 141 -3.47 -21.24 -22.87
C GLU A 141 -3.52 -22.65 -23.49
N SER A 142 -3.44 -23.69 -22.67
CA SER A 142 -3.21 -25.06 -23.14
C SER A 142 -4.46 -25.98 -23.12
N SER A 143 -5.51 -25.61 -22.38
CA SER A 143 -6.63 -26.52 -22.16
C SER A 143 -7.78 -26.29 -23.13
N VAL A 144 -8.57 -27.35 -23.35
CA VAL A 144 -9.84 -27.26 -24.10
C VAL A 144 -10.86 -26.38 -23.34
N ALA A 145 -11.82 -25.82 -24.06
CA ALA A 145 -12.79 -24.85 -23.52
C ALA A 145 -13.50 -25.34 -22.25
N GLU A 146 -13.88 -26.63 -22.20
CA GLU A 146 -14.53 -27.23 -21.05
C GLU A 146 -13.68 -27.24 -19.77
N VAL A 147 -12.38 -27.52 -19.91
CA VAL A 147 -11.42 -27.50 -18.78
C VAL A 147 -11.25 -26.06 -18.28
N LYS A 148 -11.15 -25.06 -19.17
CA LYS A 148 -11.09 -23.65 -18.81
C LYS A 148 -12.31 -23.24 -18.01
N ALA A 149 -13.50 -23.48 -18.55
CA ALA A 149 -14.76 -23.15 -17.87
C ALA A 149 -14.90 -23.84 -16.51
N THR A 150 -14.44 -25.09 -16.39
CA THR A 150 -14.44 -25.82 -15.12
C THR A 150 -13.50 -25.17 -14.08
N GLU A 151 -12.30 -24.78 -14.48
CA GLU A 151 -11.35 -24.15 -13.55
C GLU A 151 -11.78 -22.73 -13.16
N GLU A 152 -12.36 -21.97 -14.08
CA GLU A 152 -12.96 -20.66 -13.80
C GLU A 152 -14.14 -20.77 -12.83
N ALA A 153 -15.03 -21.76 -13.03
CA ALA A 153 -16.14 -22.03 -12.10
C ALA A 153 -15.64 -22.42 -10.70
N LYS A 154 -14.58 -23.24 -10.60
CA LYS A 154 -13.95 -23.58 -9.31
C LYS A 154 -13.35 -22.36 -8.63
N LEU A 155 -12.69 -21.49 -9.37
CA LEU A 155 -12.12 -20.24 -8.83
C LEU A 155 -13.23 -19.33 -8.30
N GLN A 156 -14.30 -19.12 -9.07
CA GLN A 156 -15.44 -18.31 -8.65
C GLN A 156 -16.16 -18.89 -7.43
N ALA A 157 -16.36 -20.21 -7.38
CA ALA A 157 -16.95 -20.89 -6.23
C ALA A 157 -16.06 -20.75 -4.98
N GLY A 158 -14.76 -21.02 -5.12
CA GLY A 158 -13.79 -20.88 -4.02
C GLY A 158 -13.68 -19.44 -3.51
N MET A 159 -13.72 -18.44 -4.39
CA MET A 159 -13.67 -17.03 -4.00
C MET A 159 -14.93 -16.62 -3.21
N ARG A 160 -16.11 -17.07 -3.65
CA ARG A 160 -17.37 -16.84 -2.91
C ARG A 160 -17.39 -17.54 -1.57
N GLU A 161 -16.95 -18.79 -1.51
CA GLU A 161 -16.85 -19.54 -0.25
C GLU A 161 -15.88 -18.86 0.72
N ALA A 162 -14.71 -18.42 0.24
CA ALA A 162 -13.75 -17.69 1.06
C ALA A 162 -14.35 -16.40 1.64
N PHE A 163 -15.03 -15.61 0.82
CA PHE A 163 -15.69 -14.39 1.28
C PHE A 163 -16.78 -14.70 2.33
N GLU A 164 -17.63 -15.70 2.08
CA GLU A 164 -18.71 -16.08 2.98
C GLU A 164 -18.18 -16.58 4.34
N ASN A 165 -17.11 -17.37 4.34
CA ASN A 165 -16.46 -17.83 5.57
C ASN A 165 -15.91 -16.65 6.39
N LEU A 166 -15.33 -15.63 5.73
CA LEU A 166 -14.88 -14.41 6.39
C LEU A 166 -16.05 -13.60 6.94
N ARG A 167 -17.13 -13.47 6.18
CA ARG A 167 -18.35 -12.78 6.60
C ARG A 167 -18.95 -13.39 7.86
N GLN A 168 -18.98 -14.73 7.95
CA GLN A 168 -19.46 -15.44 9.14
C GLN A 168 -18.54 -15.23 10.36
N ARG A 169 -17.25 -15.08 10.15
CA ARG A 169 -16.25 -14.98 11.22
C ARG A 169 -16.04 -13.56 11.75
N PHE A 170 -16.25 -12.54 10.91
CA PHE A 170 -16.01 -11.15 11.28
C PHE A 170 -17.31 -10.34 11.31
N PRO A 171 -17.82 -9.98 12.52
CA PRO A 171 -19.08 -9.23 12.67
C PRO A 171 -19.08 -7.88 11.94
N SER A 172 -17.94 -7.18 11.89
CA SER A 172 -17.82 -5.89 11.19
C SER A 172 -17.95 -6.03 9.67
N LEU A 173 -17.45 -7.13 9.08
CA LEU A 173 -17.65 -7.45 7.67
C LEU A 173 -19.12 -7.84 7.39
N ALA A 174 -19.71 -8.65 8.28
CA ALA A 174 -21.12 -9.04 8.18
C ALA A 174 -22.05 -7.82 8.24
N ALA A 175 -21.78 -6.88 9.16
CA ALA A 175 -22.54 -5.63 9.30
C ALA A 175 -22.45 -4.76 8.03
N THR A 176 -21.25 -4.61 7.47
CA THR A 176 -21.05 -3.88 6.20
C THR A 176 -21.80 -4.54 5.04
N ALA A 177 -21.68 -5.86 4.88
CA ALA A 177 -22.39 -6.60 3.83
C ALA A 177 -23.92 -6.52 3.98
N SER A 178 -24.44 -6.56 5.22
CA SER A 178 -25.86 -6.40 5.49
C SER A 178 -26.37 -4.98 5.21
N ALA A 179 -25.58 -3.96 5.54
CA ALA A 179 -25.91 -2.57 5.23
C ALA A 179 -25.99 -2.31 3.72
N ILE A 180 -25.09 -2.93 2.93
CA ILE A 180 -25.15 -2.91 1.46
C ILE A 180 -26.47 -3.54 0.97
N SER A 181 -26.81 -4.72 1.49
CA SER A 181 -28.02 -5.46 1.05
C SER A 181 -29.32 -4.75 1.42
N SER A 182 -29.36 -4.02 2.55
CA SER A 182 -30.58 -3.33 3.02
C SER A 182 -30.87 -2.02 2.30
N ARG A 183 -29.89 -1.38 1.67
CA ARG A 183 -30.08 -0.10 0.98
C ARG A 183 -30.75 -0.20 -0.40
N GLY A 184 -31.00 -1.40 -0.92
CA GLY A 184 -31.63 -1.63 -2.22
C GLY A 184 -30.95 -0.79 -3.32
N LEU A 185 -30.50 -1.41 -4.40
CA LEU A 185 -29.83 -0.72 -5.51
C LEU A 185 -30.83 0.16 -6.31
N ASP A 186 -31.37 1.21 -5.69
CA ASP A 186 -32.04 2.26 -6.43
C ASP A 186 -30.99 3.18 -7.04
N GLU A 187 -30.85 3.16 -8.35
CA GLU A 187 -29.88 3.91 -9.18
C GLU A 187 -29.93 5.45 -9.01
N ALA A 188 -30.80 5.98 -8.18
CA ALA A 188 -31.06 7.40 -8.07
C ALA A 188 -30.14 8.19 -7.11
N SER A 189 -29.31 7.52 -6.30
CA SER A 189 -28.42 8.20 -5.33
C SER A 189 -26.97 7.74 -5.43
N GLN A 190 -26.37 7.94 -6.59
CA GLN A 190 -25.01 7.49 -6.92
C GLN A 190 -23.92 8.06 -5.97
N ARG A 191 -24.15 9.20 -5.31
CA ARG A 191 -23.22 9.82 -4.35
C ARG A 191 -23.28 9.16 -2.97
N ASP A 192 -24.45 8.74 -2.50
CA ASP A 192 -24.62 8.07 -1.19
C ASP A 192 -24.26 6.59 -1.22
N VAL A 193 -24.18 6.00 -2.42
CA VAL A 193 -23.81 4.58 -2.62
C VAL A 193 -22.30 4.37 -2.52
N ASP A 194 -21.50 5.36 -2.92
CA ASP A 194 -20.03 5.28 -2.86
C ASP A 194 -19.49 5.27 -1.40
N ASP A 195 -20.30 5.68 -0.41
CA ASP A 195 -19.87 5.72 1.00
C ASP A 195 -20.00 4.38 1.75
N VAL A 196 -20.87 3.46 1.29
CA VAL A 196 -21.08 2.15 1.95
C VAL A 196 -20.62 1.03 1.06
N GLY A 197 -19.48 0.46 1.35
CA GLY A 197 -18.92 -0.66 0.60
C GLY A 197 -17.75 -1.29 1.31
N ILE A 198 -17.20 -2.32 0.69
CA ILE A 198 -16.06 -3.07 1.21
C ILE A 198 -14.79 -2.55 0.56
N ASP A 199 -13.83 -2.15 1.40
CA ASP A 199 -12.48 -1.82 0.94
C ASP A 199 -11.66 -3.08 0.73
N ILE A 200 -10.82 -3.06 -0.30
CA ILE A 200 -9.95 -4.17 -0.67
C ILE A 200 -8.51 -3.70 -0.75
N TYR A 201 -7.63 -4.45 -0.12
CA TYR A 201 -6.18 -4.24 -0.11
C TYR A 201 -5.51 -5.39 -0.86
N LEU A 202 -4.89 -5.08 -1.98
CA LEU A 202 -4.30 -6.06 -2.91
C LEU A 202 -2.79 -6.03 -2.88
N CYS A 203 -2.16 -7.17 -2.62
CA CYS A 203 -0.73 -7.34 -2.72
C CYS A 203 -0.35 -8.50 -3.66
N GLY A 204 0.93 -8.78 -3.79
CA GLY A 204 1.43 -9.78 -4.72
C GLY A 204 1.67 -9.28 -6.14
N GLY A 205 2.44 -10.06 -6.89
CA GLY A 205 2.90 -9.67 -8.22
C GLY A 205 1.80 -9.58 -9.27
N GLY A 206 0.76 -10.42 -9.14
CA GLY A 206 -0.40 -10.43 -10.02
C GLY A 206 -1.21 -9.16 -9.88
N PHE A 207 -1.69 -8.88 -8.67
CA PHE A 207 -2.52 -7.69 -8.43
C PHE A 207 -1.77 -6.39 -8.71
N ARG A 208 -0.47 -6.28 -8.35
CA ARG A 208 0.32 -5.10 -8.75
C ARG A 208 0.41 -4.92 -10.26
N GLY A 209 0.37 -6.02 -11.03
CA GLY A 209 0.28 -5.93 -12.50
C GLY A 209 -1.05 -5.34 -12.95
N TYR A 210 -2.17 -5.72 -12.33
CA TYR A 210 -3.47 -5.13 -12.62
C TYR A 210 -3.53 -3.65 -12.24
N GLY A 211 -3.02 -3.28 -11.06
CA GLY A 211 -2.92 -1.89 -10.62
C GLY A 211 -2.08 -1.02 -11.55
N GLN A 212 -0.96 -1.54 -12.09
CA GLN A 212 -0.17 -0.81 -13.10
C GLN A 212 -0.95 -0.55 -14.39
N MET A 213 -1.81 -1.48 -14.79
CA MET A 213 -2.66 -1.29 -15.97
C MET A 213 -3.74 -0.24 -15.72
N LEU A 214 -4.37 -0.27 -14.54
CA LEU A 214 -5.33 0.76 -14.12
C LEU A 214 -4.66 2.14 -14.04
N MET A 215 -3.47 2.24 -13.43
CA MET A 215 -2.73 3.49 -13.31
C MET A 215 -2.29 4.05 -14.67
N PHE A 216 -1.93 3.18 -15.63
CA PHE A 216 -1.66 3.57 -17.01
C PHE A 216 -2.88 4.16 -17.72
N ASN A 217 -4.09 3.73 -17.33
CA ASN A 217 -5.37 4.21 -17.87
C ASN A 217 -6.16 5.05 -16.85
N ASP A 218 -5.48 5.67 -15.91
CA ASP A 218 -6.12 6.58 -14.94
C ASP A 218 -6.64 7.84 -15.63
N PRO A 219 -7.76 8.43 -15.19
CA PRO A 219 -8.24 9.71 -15.70
C PRO A 219 -7.23 10.87 -15.54
N VAL A 220 -6.38 10.81 -14.52
CA VAL A 220 -5.31 11.79 -14.32
C VAL A 220 -4.09 11.40 -15.14
N GLN A 221 -3.80 12.17 -16.19
CA GLN A 221 -2.67 11.92 -17.09
C GLN A 221 -1.85 13.18 -17.36
N PRO A 222 -0.51 13.10 -17.28
CA PRO A 222 0.28 11.95 -16.83
C PRO A 222 0.04 11.67 -15.35
N TYR A 223 0.02 10.39 -14.97
CA TYR A 223 -0.14 10.02 -13.57
C TYR A 223 1.12 10.44 -12.77
N PRO A 224 0.97 11.24 -11.70
CA PRO A 224 2.10 11.94 -11.11
C PRO A 224 3.02 11.08 -10.25
N VAL A 225 2.51 9.97 -9.66
CA VAL A 225 3.29 9.12 -8.76
C VAL A 225 3.80 7.89 -9.50
N PRO A 226 5.12 7.71 -9.66
CA PRO A 226 5.69 6.63 -10.48
C PRO A 226 5.78 5.29 -9.73
N SER A 227 4.73 4.90 -9.03
CA SER A 227 4.66 3.65 -8.26
C SER A 227 3.22 3.19 -8.13
N VAL A 228 2.99 1.88 -8.19
CA VAL A 228 1.67 1.31 -7.88
C VAL A 228 1.45 1.11 -6.37
N ASN A 229 2.48 1.27 -5.57
CA ASN A 229 2.38 1.09 -4.13
C ASN A 229 1.50 2.19 -3.53
N THR A 230 0.43 1.79 -2.86
CA THR A 230 -0.63 2.66 -2.31
C THR A 230 -1.50 3.40 -3.35
N TYR A 231 -1.43 3.00 -4.63
CA TYR A 231 -2.40 3.43 -5.63
C TYR A 231 -3.79 2.93 -5.23
N THR A 232 -4.76 3.83 -5.18
CA THR A 232 -6.13 3.53 -4.77
C THR A 232 -7.10 3.97 -5.86
N VAL A 233 -8.06 3.10 -6.18
CA VAL A 233 -9.10 3.40 -7.16
C VAL A 233 -10.50 3.10 -6.60
N PRO A 234 -11.55 3.82 -7.00
CA PRO A 234 -12.93 3.45 -6.73
C PRO A 234 -13.26 2.06 -7.31
N GLY A 235 -14.17 1.33 -6.66
CA GLY A 235 -14.60 0.01 -7.11
C GLY A 235 -15.07 -0.01 -8.57
N ARG A 236 -15.78 1.03 -9.04
CA ARG A 236 -16.22 1.19 -10.43
C ARG A 236 -15.06 1.21 -11.45
N HIS A 237 -13.89 1.77 -11.08
CA HIS A 237 -12.71 1.74 -11.95
C HIS A 237 -12.02 0.37 -11.91
N PHE A 238 -11.99 -0.26 -10.74
CA PHE A 238 -11.42 -1.60 -10.58
C PHE A 238 -12.16 -2.65 -11.42
N GLN A 239 -13.46 -2.50 -11.61
CA GLN A 239 -14.32 -3.44 -12.35
C GLN A 239 -14.16 -3.37 -13.88
N ARG A 240 -13.38 -2.43 -14.43
CA ARG A 240 -13.16 -2.25 -15.88
C ARG A 240 -12.21 -3.30 -16.47
N THR A 241 -12.47 -4.57 -16.22
CA THR A 241 -11.59 -5.69 -16.61
C THR A 241 -11.45 -5.84 -18.12
N ALA A 242 -12.55 -5.66 -18.85
CA ALA A 242 -12.56 -5.73 -20.32
C ALA A 242 -11.65 -4.66 -20.96
N ASP A 243 -11.72 -3.42 -20.45
CA ASP A 243 -10.88 -2.32 -20.93
C ASP A 243 -9.40 -2.62 -20.69
N MET A 244 -9.07 -3.18 -19.51
CA MET A 244 -7.69 -3.52 -19.16
C MET A 244 -7.14 -4.65 -20.03
N LEU A 245 -7.97 -5.62 -20.40
CA LEU A 245 -7.61 -6.67 -21.37
C LEU A 245 -7.33 -6.09 -22.75
N GLU A 246 -8.21 -5.20 -23.22
CA GLU A 246 -8.07 -4.54 -24.52
C GLU A 246 -6.78 -3.70 -24.58
N ILE A 247 -6.48 -2.91 -23.54
CA ILE A 247 -5.24 -2.13 -23.44
C ILE A 247 -4.03 -3.06 -23.47
N ASN A 248 -4.04 -4.18 -22.73
CA ASN A 248 -2.94 -5.13 -22.73
C ASN A 248 -2.67 -5.72 -24.13
N GLN A 249 -3.71 -5.90 -24.95
CA GLN A 249 -3.60 -6.44 -26.29
C GLN A 249 -3.13 -5.38 -27.30
N LYS A 250 -3.66 -4.14 -27.22
CA LYS A 250 -3.44 -3.08 -28.22
C LYS A 250 -2.15 -2.29 -28.01
N VAL A 251 -1.68 -2.13 -26.77
CA VAL A 251 -0.48 -1.33 -26.51
C VAL A 251 0.77 -2.10 -26.86
N GLU A 252 1.44 -1.72 -27.93
CA GLU A 252 2.71 -2.32 -28.38
C GLU A 252 3.90 -1.85 -27.52
N GLY A 253 3.81 -0.66 -26.94
CA GLY A 253 4.85 -0.03 -26.14
C GLY A 253 5.05 -0.63 -24.75
N LYS A 254 6.02 -0.08 -24.03
CA LYS A 254 6.31 -0.41 -22.64
C LYS A 254 5.30 0.29 -21.74
N ILE A 255 4.57 -0.48 -20.93
CA ILE A 255 3.76 0.03 -19.83
C ILE A 255 4.65 0.07 -18.58
N PHE A 256 4.72 1.23 -17.93
CA PHE A 256 5.54 1.40 -16.72
C PHE A 256 5.18 0.35 -15.66
N GLY A 257 6.18 -0.22 -15.01
CA GLY A 257 5.98 -1.27 -13.98
C GLY A 257 5.51 -2.63 -14.49
N MET A 258 5.12 -2.78 -15.77
CA MET A 258 4.69 -4.03 -16.38
C MET A 258 5.85 -4.77 -17.06
N SER A 259 6.31 -5.88 -16.46
CA SER A 259 7.25 -6.76 -17.12
C SER A 259 6.58 -7.57 -18.24
N ARG A 260 7.38 -8.04 -19.22
CA ARG A 260 6.88 -8.95 -20.29
C ARG A 260 6.18 -10.17 -19.71
N ARG A 261 6.69 -10.74 -18.61
CA ARG A 261 6.09 -11.88 -17.91
C ARG A 261 4.70 -11.53 -17.35
N ARG A 262 4.53 -10.36 -16.72
CA ARG A 262 3.23 -9.93 -16.19
C ARG A 262 2.22 -9.69 -17.31
N ARG A 263 2.64 -9.09 -18.41
CA ARG A 263 1.78 -8.91 -19.60
C ARG A 263 1.31 -10.26 -20.16
N ALA A 264 2.20 -11.24 -20.29
CA ALA A 264 1.84 -12.58 -20.75
C ALA A 264 0.85 -13.29 -19.80
N GLN A 265 0.90 -13.02 -18.51
CA GLN A 265 0.00 -13.59 -17.50
C GLN A 265 -1.26 -12.76 -17.26
N PHE A 266 -1.47 -11.68 -18.01
CA PHE A 266 -2.49 -10.69 -17.68
C PHE A 266 -3.92 -11.24 -17.77
N ALA A 267 -4.23 -12.10 -18.73
CA ALA A 267 -5.52 -12.76 -18.82
C ALA A 267 -5.86 -13.57 -17.56
N ALA A 268 -4.88 -14.32 -17.02
CA ALA A 268 -5.08 -15.06 -15.78
C ALA A 268 -5.28 -14.14 -14.56
N ILE A 269 -4.59 -13.01 -14.53
CA ILE A 269 -4.78 -11.99 -13.47
C ILE A 269 -6.20 -11.44 -13.54
N VAL A 270 -6.69 -11.11 -14.72
CA VAL A 270 -8.06 -10.61 -14.94
C VAL A 270 -9.09 -11.64 -14.51
N THR A 271 -8.94 -12.93 -14.86
CA THR A 271 -9.84 -13.99 -14.40
C THR A 271 -9.96 -14.06 -12.88
N VAL A 272 -8.84 -13.86 -12.13
CA VAL A 272 -8.88 -13.79 -10.66
C VAL A 272 -9.60 -12.53 -10.19
N VAL A 273 -9.37 -11.37 -10.83
CA VAL A 273 -10.05 -10.11 -10.50
C VAL A 273 -11.56 -10.23 -10.74
N GLU A 274 -11.99 -10.84 -11.83
CA GLU A 274 -13.41 -11.08 -12.13
C GLU A 274 -14.08 -12.01 -11.11
N ALA A 275 -13.37 -13.05 -10.67
CA ALA A 275 -13.86 -13.91 -9.61
C ALA A 275 -13.99 -13.17 -8.26
N LEU A 276 -13.09 -12.25 -7.96
CA LEU A 276 -13.17 -11.39 -6.79
C LEU A 276 -14.38 -10.43 -6.88
N ILE A 277 -14.56 -9.77 -8.02
CA ILE A 277 -15.69 -8.88 -8.27
C ILE A 277 -17.03 -9.62 -8.12
N ALA A 278 -17.10 -10.85 -8.62
CA ALA A 278 -18.30 -11.68 -8.52
C ALA A 278 -18.57 -12.21 -7.10
N ALA A 279 -17.57 -12.24 -6.23
CA ALA A 279 -17.69 -12.75 -4.86
C ALA A 279 -18.04 -11.67 -3.84
N VAL A 280 -17.57 -10.43 -4.04
CA VAL A 280 -17.68 -9.35 -3.06
C VAL A 280 -18.82 -8.40 -3.44
N PRO A 281 -19.85 -8.27 -2.59
CA PRO A 281 -20.93 -7.33 -2.85
C PRO A 281 -20.39 -5.91 -2.66
N HIS A 282 -20.61 -5.06 -3.63
CA HIS A 282 -20.23 -3.65 -3.65
C HIS A 282 -18.82 -3.32 -3.11
N ILE A 283 -17.86 -3.28 -4.01
CA ILE A 283 -16.48 -2.84 -3.72
C ILE A 283 -16.47 -1.31 -3.70
N ARG A 284 -16.12 -0.71 -2.55
CA ARG A 284 -16.01 0.74 -2.40
C ARG A 284 -14.71 1.24 -3.01
N SER A 285 -13.60 0.75 -2.53
CA SER A 285 -12.27 1.13 -3.00
C SER A 285 -11.33 -0.07 -3.06
N VAL A 286 -10.32 0.03 -3.92
CA VAL A 286 -9.26 -0.97 -4.04
C VAL A 286 -7.91 -0.29 -3.97
N THR A 287 -7.09 -0.69 -3.00
CA THR A 287 -5.74 -0.18 -2.78
C THR A 287 -4.69 -1.23 -3.10
N PHE A 288 -3.71 -0.89 -3.94
CA PHE A 288 -2.60 -1.76 -4.30
C PHE A 288 -1.43 -1.56 -3.33
N CYS A 289 -1.16 -2.57 -2.50
CA CYS A 289 -0.19 -2.47 -1.42
C CYS A 289 1.25 -2.75 -1.87
N GLY A 290 2.19 -2.00 -1.35
CA GLY A 290 3.63 -2.19 -1.60
C GLY A 290 4.22 -3.37 -0.84
N GLY A 291 3.77 -3.61 0.39
CA GLY A 291 4.20 -4.68 1.25
C GLY A 291 3.68 -6.07 0.85
N GLY A 292 4.22 -7.09 1.46
CA GLY A 292 3.85 -8.48 1.27
C GLY A 292 4.60 -9.37 2.25
N ASN A 293 4.72 -10.67 1.97
CA ASN A 293 5.27 -11.67 2.90
C ASN A 293 6.60 -11.27 3.56
N ARG A 294 7.52 -10.64 2.83
CA ARG A 294 8.82 -10.22 3.38
C ARG A 294 8.68 -9.11 4.41
N GLN A 295 7.91 -8.08 4.09
CA GLN A 295 7.63 -6.98 5.01
C GLN A 295 6.86 -7.48 6.23
N GLY A 296 5.86 -8.35 6.04
CA GLY A 296 5.11 -8.95 7.14
C GLY A 296 5.98 -9.78 8.08
N ALA A 297 6.89 -10.58 7.54
CA ALA A 297 7.83 -11.34 8.36
C ALA A 297 8.75 -10.43 9.19
N LEU A 298 9.17 -9.28 8.65
CA LEU A 298 9.95 -8.28 9.38
C LEU A 298 9.09 -7.57 10.43
N MET A 299 7.88 -7.15 10.06
CA MET A 299 6.94 -6.50 10.98
C MET A 299 6.62 -7.39 12.18
N MET A 300 6.42 -8.70 11.98
CA MET A 300 6.16 -9.65 13.06
C MET A 300 7.33 -9.84 14.05
N LYS A 301 8.54 -9.36 13.70
CA LYS A 301 9.67 -9.27 14.65
C LYS A 301 9.63 -8.02 15.54
N LEU A 302 8.82 -7.04 15.20
CA LEU A 302 8.67 -5.80 15.99
C LEU A 302 7.60 -5.99 17.07
N PRO A 303 7.75 -5.34 18.23
CA PRO A 303 6.67 -5.26 19.23
C PRO A 303 5.40 -4.69 18.62
N ARG A 304 4.24 -5.19 19.06
CA ARG A 304 2.92 -4.74 18.57
C ARG A 304 2.75 -3.22 18.73
N ALA A 305 3.16 -2.67 19.86
CA ALA A 305 3.09 -1.23 20.13
C ALA A 305 3.83 -0.37 19.07
N ILE A 306 4.88 -0.91 18.42
CA ILE A 306 5.57 -0.24 17.31
C ILE A 306 4.80 -0.43 16.00
N ARG A 307 4.28 -1.65 15.75
CA ARG A 307 3.54 -1.95 14.51
C ARG A 307 2.23 -1.17 14.38
N GLU A 308 1.66 -0.72 15.48
CA GLU A 308 0.40 0.04 15.54
C GLU A 308 0.57 1.56 15.57
N GLN A 309 1.80 2.05 15.64
CA GLN A 309 2.07 3.48 15.55
C GLN A 309 1.98 3.98 14.09
N ASN A 310 1.74 5.29 13.95
CA ASN A 310 1.81 5.94 12.65
C ASN A 310 3.25 5.82 12.10
N PRO A 311 3.47 5.14 10.96
CA PRO A 311 4.80 4.95 10.42
C PRO A 311 5.49 6.26 10.03
N LEU A 312 4.74 7.30 9.65
CA LEU A 312 5.30 8.62 9.30
C LEU A 312 5.87 9.34 10.52
N GLU A 313 5.23 9.22 11.68
CA GLU A 313 5.74 9.77 12.94
C GLU A 313 7.04 9.07 13.36
N LEU A 314 7.07 7.73 13.24
CA LEU A 314 8.28 6.95 13.52
C LEU A 314 9.45 7.34 12.61
N ILE A 315 9.21 7.46 11.30
CA ILE A 315 10.23 7.86 10.33
C ILE A 315 10.72 9.28 10.64
N THR A 316 9.81 10.20 10.88
CA THR A 316 10.15 11.59 11.20
C THR A 316 10.98 11.70 12.48
N ALA A 317 10.69 10.85 13.46
CA ALA A 317 11.50 10.79 14.70
C ALA A 317 12.90 10.22 14.46
N LEU A 318 13.04 9.24 13.56
CA LEU A 318 14.33 8.64 13.20
C LEU A 318 15.20 9.54 12.32
N GLU A 319 14.60 10.38 11.48
CA GLU A 319 15.28 11.32 10.59
C GLU A 319 15.80 12.58 11.33
N SER A 320 15.64 12.65 12.64
CA SER A 320 16.11 13.80 13.44
C SER A 320 17.64 13.91 13.39
N PRO A 321 18.20 15.03 12.87
CA PRO A 321 19.65 15.17 12.68
C PRO A 321 20.46 15.38 13.96
N SER A 322 19.81 15.57 15.10
CA SER A 322 20.49 15.88 16.34
C SER A 322 20.44 14.73 17.35
N ALA A 323 21.58 14.46 17.98
CA ALA A 323 21.70 13.56 19.13
C ALA A 323 20.85 14.00 20.36
N GLY A 324 20.14 15.13 20.25
CA GLY A 324 19.25 15.72 21.24
C GLY A 324 17.80 15.23 21.23
N GLY A 325 17.51 14.07 20.72
CA GLY A 325 16.24 13.45 20.42
C GLY A 325 14.97 13.93 21.14
N ARG A 326 15.02 14.21 22.44
CA ARG A 326 13.83 14.60 23.23
C ARG A 326 13.48 16.09 23.09
N GLU A 327 14.45 16.98 22.98
CA GLU A 327 14.24 18.42 22.80
C GLU A 327 13.73 18.72 21.40
N ASP A 328 14.29 18.09 20.39
CA ASP A 328 13.86 18.21 18.99
C ASP A 328 12.41 17.74 18.77
N LEU A 329 12.00 16.68 19.48
CA LEU A 329 10.59 16.23 19.45
C LEU A 329 9.64 17.27 20.08
N ARG A 330 10.01 17.93 21.20
CA ARG A 330 9.20 18.99 21.80
C ARG A 330 9.05 20.21 20.89
N ILE A 331 10.13 20.56 20.20
CA ILE A 331 10.11 21.64 19.20
C ILE A 331 9.14 21.27 18.07
N LEU A 332 9.24 20.04 17.57
CA LEU A 332 8.35 19.53 16.52
C LEU A 332 6.88 19.57 16.94
N GLU A 333 6.57 19.08 18.15
CA GLU A 333 5.23 19.13 18.73
C GLU A 333 4.71 20.57 18.86
N SER A 334 5.57 21.50 19.28
CA SER A 334 5.24 22.92 19.38
C SER A 334 4.93 23.55 18.02
N VAL A 335 5.69 23.23 16.98
CA VAL A 335 5.43 23.68 15.60
C VAL A 335 4.10 23.13 15.11
N VAL A 336 3.87 21.84 15.24
CA VAL A 336 2.60 21.19 14.82
C VAL A 336 1.42 21.82 15.57
N SER A 337 1.53 22.00 16.89
CA SER A 337 0.48 22.64 17.70
C SER A 337 0.20 24.08 17.26
N SER A 338 1.24 24.83 16.88
CA SER A 338 1.08 26.20 16.38
C SER A 338 0.34 26.25 15.02
N LEU A 339 0.67 25.33 14.11
CA LEU A 339 -0.04 25.18 12.84
C LEU A 339 -1.52 24.79 13.05
N LEU A 340 -1.79 23.86 13.96
CA LEU A 340 -3.16 23.46 14.33
C LEU A 340 -3.94 24.61 14.93
N SER A 341 -3.31 25.46 15.74
CA SER A 341 -3.96 26.63 16.36
C SER A 341 -4.40 27.69 15.36
N ALA A 342 -3.84 27.69 14.16
CA ALA A 342 -4.23 28.60 13.08
C ALA A 342 -5.48 28.14 12.32
N LEU A 343 -5.94 26.92 12.53
CA LEU A 343 -7.18 26.42 11.95
C LEU A 343 -8.40 27.14 12.57
N PRO A 344 -9.43 27.47 11.78
CA PRO A 344 -10.68 28.02 12.31
C PRO A 344 -11.31 27.09 13.35
N LYS A 345 -11.91 27.68 14.40
CA LYS A 345 -12.60 26.92 15.43
C LYS A 345 -13.75 26.12 14.82
N GLY A 346 -13.84 24.83 15.14
CA GLY A 346 -14.92 23.95 14.66
C GLY A 346 -14.61 23.20 13.38
N VAL A 347 -13.41 23.33 12.80
CA VAL A 347 -12.99 22.48 11.70
C VAL A 347 -12.71 21.07 12.25
N ASP A 348 -13.43 20.09 11.70
CA ASP A 348 -13.21 18.68 12.00
C ASP A 348 -12.12 18.10 11.07
N LEU A 349 -10.95 17.85 11.61
CA LEU A 349 -9.81 17.29 10.87
C LEU A 349 -10.06 15.87 10.35
N SER A 350 -11.04 15.14 10.89
CA SER A 350 -11.38 13.80 10.40
C SER A 350 -12.13 13.83 9.07
N ILE A 351 -12.74 14.97 8.73
CA ILE A 351 -13.55 15.16 7.52
C ILE A 351 -12.72 15.78 6.38
N VAL A 352 -11.64 16.51 6.73
CA VAL A 352 -10.85 17.28 5.76
C VAL A 352 -9.54 16.55 5.42
N ASN A 353 -9.32 16.24 4.16
CA ASN A 353 -8.08 15.63 3.67
C ASN A 353 -6.93 16.66 3.64
N THR A 354 -6.42 17.01 4.81
CA THR A 354 -5.30 17.93 4.99
C THR A 354 -4.06 17.18 5.49
N ILE A 355 -2.96 17.93 5.62
CA ILE A 355 -1.72 17.47 6.24
C ILE A 355 -1.96 16.74 7.59
N PHE A 356 -2.91 17.22 8.39
CA PHE A 356 -3.14 16.65 9.72
C PHE A 356 -4.04 15.40 9.69
N SER A 357 -5.12 15.42 8.92
CA SER A 357 -6.03 14.26 8.80
C SER A 357 -5.36 13.04 8.20
N LEU A 358 -4.33 13.23 7.37
CA LEU A 358 -3.53 12.17 6.78
C LEU A 358 -2.31 11.77 7.64
N GLY A 359 -2.15 12.36 8.82
CA GLY A 359 -1.01 12.06 9.72
C GLY A 359 0.33 12.58 9.24
N LEU A 360 0.35 13.58 8.36
CA LEU A 360 1.57 14.16 7.77
C LEU A 360 2.15 15.32 8.58
N GLY A 361 1.51 15.75 9.67
CA GLY A 361 1.84 16.98 10.39
C GLY A 361 3.31 17.07 10.80
N SER A 362 3.87 16.02 11.38
CA SER A 362 5.28 15.98 11.80
C SER A 362 6.25 16.04 10.61
N LEU A 363 5.95 15.30 9.54
CA LEU A 363 6.74 15.31 8.31
C LEU A 363 6.73 16.69 7.65
N PHE A 364 5.54 17.31 7.54
CA PHE A 364 5.38 18.65 7.01
C PHE A 364 6.12 19.70 7.82
N ALA A 365 5.97 19.68 9.15
CA ALA A 365 6.64 20.63 10.04
C ALA A 365 8.17 20.61 9.88
N ARG A 366 8.76 19.43 9.68
CA ARG A 366 10.20 19.28 9.41
C ARG A 366 10.62 19.95 8.10
N GLN A 367 9.75 19.98 7.10
CA GLN A 367 10.07 20.47 5.75
C GLN A 367 9.88 21.97 5.57
N ILE A 368 9.18 22.66 6.46
CA ILE A 368 8.86 24.10 6.35
C ILE A 368 10.10 24.98 6.11
N TRP A 369 11.24 24.65 6.72
CA TRP A 369 12.49 25.42 6.65
C TRP A 369 13.53 24.83 5.69
N ILE A 370 13.25 23.69 5.06
CA ILE A 370 14.17 23.09 4.08
C ILE A 370 14.15 23.95 2.82
N ARG A 371 15.34 24.35 2.37
CA ARG A 371 15.55 25.14 1.16
C ARG A 371 16.44 24.40 0.19
N ALA A 372 16.00 24.32 -1.06
CA ALA A 372 16.76 23.79 -2.18
C ALA A 372 17.40 24.90 -3.03
N GLY A 373 16.94 26.15 -2.90
CA GLY A 373 17.43 27.32 -3.61
C GLY A 373 17.08 28.63 -2.91
N GLU A 374 17.53 29.75 -3.47
CA GLU A 374 17.25 31.09 -2.93
C GLU A 374 15.86 31.61 -3.30
N ARG A 375 15.38 31.25 -4.50
CA ARG A 375 14.09 31.72 -5.06
C ARG A 375 12.96 30.78 -4.66
N SER A 376 11.74 31.33 -4.56
CA SER A 376 10.52 30.58 -4.24
C SER A 376 10.22 29.50 -5.27
N ASP A 377 10.40 29.79 -6.57
CA ASP A 377 10.16 28.84 -7.65
C ASP A 377 11.07 27.60 -7.57
N ALA A 378 12.34 27.77 -7.27
CA ALA A 378 13.27 26.64 -7.08
C ALA A 378 12.88 25.78 -5.88
N ASN A 379 12.44 26.40 -4.77
CA ASN A 379 11.99 25.67 -3.59
C ASN A 379 10.65 24.98 -3.81
N ALA A 380 9.67 25.64 -4.46
CA ALA A 380 8.39 25.06 -4.79
C ALA A 380 8.53 23.83 -5.69
N SER A 381 9.34 23.92 -6.76
CA SER A 381 9.66 22.79 -7.63
C SER A 381 10.33 21.64 -6.87
N ALA A 382 11.33 21.94 -6.04
CA ALA A 382 12.06 20.92 -5.30
C ALA A 382 11.15 20.12 -4.35
N VAL A 383 10.28 20.79 -3.58
CA VAL A 383 9.37 20.09 -2.66
C VAL A 383 8.28 19.29 -3.39
N LEU A 384 7.85 19.76 -4.55
CA LEU A 384 6.88 19.06 -5.39
C LEU A 384 7.47 17.73 -5.90
N HIS A 385 8.70 17.79 -6.45
CA HIS A 385 9.40 16.60 -6.92
C HIS A 385 9.76 15.64 -5.77
N ASP A 386 10.21 16.17 -4.61
CA ASP A 386 10.51 15.34 -3.44
C ASP A 386 9.27 14.57 -2.96
N ALA A 387 8.11 15.22 -2.90
CA ALA A 387 6.87 14.56 -2.47
C ALA A 387 6.51 13.35 -3.34
N VAL A 388 6.70 13.41 -4.66
CA VAL A 388 6.38 12.30 -5.57
C VAL A 388 7.50 11.28 -5.71
N ALA A 389 8.77 11.70 -5.64
CA ALA A 389 9.94 10.85 -5.83
C ALA A 389 10.42 10.16 -4.55
N ARG A 390 10.01 10.66 -3.37
CA ARG A 390 10.37 10.05 -2.09
C ARG A 390 10.05 8.56 -2.10
N ASP A 391 10.94 7.75 -1.51
CA ASP A 391 10.89 6.28 -1.55
C ASP A 391 9.46 5.72 -1.73
N PRO A 392 9.16 5.04 -2.84
CA PRO A 392 7.83 4.48 -3.09
C PRO A 392 7.39 3.44 -2.05
N SER A 393 8.34 2.88 -1.29
CA SER A 393 8.08 1.93 -0.21
C SER A 393 7.95 2.59 1.16
N CYS A 394 8.05 3.93 1.25
CA CYS A 394 7.90 4.66 2.51
C CYS A 394 6.50 4.42 3.09
N PRO A 395 6.39 3.76 4.26
CA PRO A 395 5.09 3.47 4.87
C PRO A 395 4.35 4.76 5.22
N GLY A 396 3.04 4.77 5.01
CA GLY A 396 2.18 5.93 5.29
C GLY A 396 2.10 6.98 4.18
N LEU A 397 3.07 7.04 3.26
CA LEU A 397 3.01 7.93 2.10
C LEU A 397 2.17 7.33 0.97
N THR A 398 0.85 7.40 1.11
CA THR A 398 -0.09 7.06 0.03
C THR A 398 0.00 8.07 -1.12
N HIS A 399 -0.59 7.77 -2.28
CA HIS A 399 -0.63 8.72 -3.40
C HIS A 399 -1.32 10.03 -3.01
N LEU A 400 -2.44 9.94 -2.27
CA LEU A 400 -3.13 11.11 -1.74
C LEU A 400 -2.25 11.87 -0.74
N ALA A 401 -1.59 11.18 0.18
CA ALA A 401 -0.68 11.79 1.15
C ALA A 401 0.47 12.55 0.46
N ARG A 402 1.05 11.96 -0.62
CA ARG A 402 2.08 12.62 -1.43
C ARG A 402 1.56 13.86 -2.14
N ALA A 403 0.35 13.77 -2.71
CA ALA A 403 -0.27 14.90 -3.40
C ALA A 403 -0.57 16.05 -2.42
N VAL A 404 -1.20 15.77 -1.29
CA VAL A 404 -1.47 16.78 -0.25
C VAL A 404 -0.18 17.39 0.29
N ALA A 405 0.84 16.58 0.61
CA ALA A 405 2.14 17.08 1.08
C ALA A 405 2.81 17.98 0.02
N GLY A 406 2.80 17.57 -1.24
CA GLY A 406 3.39 18.34 -2.35
C GLY A 406 2.70 19.68 -2.54
N LEU A 407 1.36 19.72 -2.58
CA LEU A 407 0.60 20.96 -2.73
C LEU A 407 0.79 21.89 -1.52
N THR A 408 0.73 21.36 -0.29
CA THR A 408 0.89 22.15 0.93
C THR A 408 2.30 22.76 1.02
N LEU A 409 3.34 21.99 0.70
CA LEU A 409 4.70 22.51 0.66
C LEU A 409 4.95 23.47 -0.49
N CYS A 410 4.32 23.26 -1.64
CA CYS A 410 4.37 24.18 -2.75
C CYS A 410 3.75 25.54 -2.36
N ALA A 411 2.58 25.53 -1.71
CA ALA A 411 1.92 26.72 -1.18
C ALA A 411 2.75 27.43 -0.10
N ARG A 412 3.56 26.71 0.69
CA ARG A 412 4.56 27.29 1.61
C ARG A 412 5.55 28.20 0.86
N TRP A 413 5.78 27.97 -0.41
CA TRP A 413 6.67 28.71 -1.31
C TRP A 413 5.90 29.52 -2.35
N ASP A 414 4.72 30.08 -1.96
CA ASP A 414 3.86 30.92 -2.77
C ASP A 414 3.27 30.22 -4.03
N ALA A 415 3.34 28.91 -4.11
CA ALA A 415 2.99 28.08 -5.28
C ALA A 415 3.59 28.60 -6.60
N SER A 416 4.71 29.31 -6.53
CA SER A 416 5.42 29.85 -7.68
C SER A 416 6.22 28.74 -8.34
N LEU A 417 5.76 28.24 -9.47
CA LEU A 417 6.39 27.14 -10.21
C LEU A 417 6.98 27.61 -11.53
N ALA A 418 8.03 26.93 -11.96
CA ALA A 418 8.47 27.02 -13.34
C ALA A 418 7.45 26.31 -14.26
N PRO A 419 7.24 26.79 -15.52
CA PRO A 419 6.25 26.20 -16.44
C PRO A 419 6.42 24.69 -16.67
N VAL A 420 7.61 24.16 -16.51
CA VAL A 420 7.90 22.72 -16.65
C VAL A 420 7.24 21.88 -15.56
N ASP A 421 6.97 22.45 -14.38
CA ASP A 421 6.41 21.77 -13.22
C ASP A 421 4.89 21.97 -13.04
N GLU A 422 4.29 22.89 -13.82
CA GLU A 422 2.84 23.14 -13.76
C GLU A 422 2.01 21.87 -14.04
N GLN A 423 2.42 21.06 -15.01
CA GLN A 423 1.72 19.81 -15.32
C GLN A 423 1.73 18.84 -14.14
N LEU A 424 2.85 18.70 -13.44
CA LEU A 424 2.96 17.87 -12.25
C LEU A 424 2.04 18.39 -11.14
N TYR A 425 2.06 19.70 -10.91
CA TYR A 425 1.20 20.35 -9.91
C TYR A 425 -0.29 20.09 -10.20
N HIS A 426 -0.75 20.32 -11.43
CA HIS A 426 -2.15 20.07 -11.81
C HIS A 426 -2.53 18.59 -11.71
N SER A 427 -1.63 17.68 -12.01
CA SER A 427 -1.89 16.23 -11.83
C SER A 427 -2.05 15.87 -10.35
N LEU A 428 -1.25 16.45 -9.45
CA LEU A 428 -1.40 16.25 -8.00
C LEU A 428 -2.69 16.89 -7.48
N GLN A 429 -3.01 18.12 -7.94
CA GLN A 429 -4.25 18.82 -7.64
C GLN A 429 -5.48 17.98 -8.02
N ALA A 430 -5.47 17.38 -9.22
CA ALA A 430 -6.55 16.51 -9.66
C ALA A 430 -6.74 15.28 -8.76
N LEU A 431 -5.65 14.68 -8.23
CA LEU A 431 -5.74 13.59 -7.26
C LEU A 431 -6.37 14.04 -5.94
N VAL A 432 -6.02 15.22 -5.45
CA VAL A 432 -6.55 15.76 -4.19
C VAL A 432 -8.03 16.11 -4.33
N VAL A 433 -8.42 16.83 -5.38
CA VAL A 433 -9.82 17.21 -5.65
C VAL A 433 -10.72 15.99 -5.90
N ALA A 434 -10.18 14.92 -6.54
CA ALA A 434 -10.92 13.68 -6.74
C ALA A 434 -11.23 12.95 -5.43
N ALA A 435 -10.37 13.09 -4.42
CA ALA A 435 -10.58 12.50 -3.09
C ALA A 435 -11.52 13.35 -2.23
N ASP A 436 -11.34 14.67 -2.24
CA ASP A 436 -12.15 15.64 -1.53
C ASP A 436 -12.02 17.03 -2.21
N PRO A 437 -13.12 17.61 -2.73
CA PRO A 437 -13.09 18.91 -3.39
C PRO A 437 -12.58 20.07 -2.53
N GLU A 438 -12.71 19.99 -1.20
CA GLU A 438 -12.24 21.01 -0.27
C GLU A 438 -10.78 20.85 0.15
N ALA A 439 -10.20 19.68 -0.08
CA ALA A 439 -8.84 19.35 0.39
C ALA A 439 -7.76 20.24 -0.25
N GLU A 440 -7.96 20.73 -1.47
CA GLU A 440 -7.08 21.68 -2.13
C GLU A 440 -6.99 23.00 -1.36
N PHE A 441 -8.14 23.59 -1.02
CA PHE A 441 -8.21 24.82 -0.23
C PHE A 441 -7.46 24.66 1.10
N TRP A 442 -7.66 23.53 1.80
CA TRP A 442 -6.99 23.30 3.08
C TRP A 442 -5.49 23.08 2.94
N ALA A 443 -5.04 22.44 1.87
CA ALA A 443 -3.61 22.28 1.58
C ALA A 443 -2.94 23.66 1.37
N GLU A 444 -3.55 24.52 0.56
CA GLU A 444 -3.07 25.87 0.31
C GLU A 444 -3.11 26.74 1.58
N TYR A 445 -4.19 26.67 2.36
CA TYR A 445 -4.34 27.43 3.61
C TYR A 445 -3.22 27.08 4.60
N ILE A 446 -2.97 25.80 4.87
CA ILE A 446 -1.91 25.36 5.78
C ILE A 446 -0.52 25.72 5.24
N GLY A 447 -0.32 25.64 3.94
CA GLY A 447 0.92 26.09 3.29
C GLY A 447 1.16 27.58 3.49
N ALA A 448 0.13 28.41 3.32
CA ALA A 448 0.21 29.84 3.57
C ALA A 448 0.49 30.18 5.05
N VAL A 449 -0.15 29.47 5.98
CA VAL A 449 0.15 29.59 7.42
C VAL A 449 1.62 29.26 7.71
N ALA A 450 2.14 28.22 7.10
CA ALA A 450 3.55 27.84 7.25
C ALA A 450 4.51 28.89 6.64
N ALA A 451 4.10 29.58 5.55
CA ALA A 451 4.87 30.68 4.97
C ALA A 451 4.97 31.86 5.95
N VAL A 452 3.86 32.25 6.57
CA VAL A 452 3.85 33.29 7.62
C VAL A 452 4.73 32.86 8.80
N LEU A 453 4.57 31.62 9.28
CA LEU A 453 5.39 31.10 10.39
C LEU A 453 6.89 31.14 10.08
N ALA A 454 7.29 30.75 8.87
CA ALA A 454 8.69 30.78 8.46
C ALA A 454 9.24 32.18 8.23
N THR A 455 8.38 33.19 8.04
CA THR A 455 8.74 34.61 8.02
C THR A 455 9.02 35.10 9.45
N LEU A 456 8.16 34.75 10.41
CA LEU A 456 8.30 35.12 11.82
C LEU A 456 9.47 34.39 12.51
N VAL A 457 9.71 33.16 12.11
CA VAL A 457 10.79 32.30 12.60
C VAL A 457 11.59 31.78 11.40
N PRO A 458 12.65 32.50 10.93
CA PRO A 458 13.29 32.23 9.63
C PRO A 458 14.08 30.93 9.51
N ALA A 459 14.31 30.21 10.62
CA ALA A 459 15.03 28.95 10.66
C ALA A 459 14.36 27.98 11.63
N TRP A 460 14.72 26.70 11.58
CA TRP A 460 14.25 25.71 12.55
C TRP A 460 14.40 26.24 13.99
N PRO A 461 13.31 26.22 14.79
CA PRO A 461 13.32 26.77 16.15
C PRO A 461 14.37 26.09 17.02
N ARG A 462 15.01 26.86 17.92
CA ARG A 462 16.00 26.33 18.86
C ARG A 462 15.40 25.95 20.21
N SER A 463 14.15 26.29 20.46
CA SER A 463 13.42 25.93 21.68
C SER A 463 11.93 25.80 21.39
N GLU A 464 11.22 25.03 22.22
CA GLU A 464 9.79 24.74 22.09
C GLU A 464 8.90 26.00 22.19
N ASP A 465 9.33 27.04 22.89
CA ASP A 465 8.58 28.28 23.12
C ASP A 465 8.83 29.36 22.01
N ARG A 466 9.79 29.12 21.10
CA ARG A 466 10.15 30.10 20.07
C ARG A 466 9.01 30.42 19.11
N VAL A 467 8.24 29.43 18.69
CA VAL A 467 7.11 29.60 17.77
C VAL A 467 5.91 30.23 18.49
N PRO A 468 5.44 29.70 19.64
CA PRO A 468 4.35 30.35 20.39
C PRO A 468 4.59 31.82 20.71
N ARG A 469 5.82 32.20 21.07
CA ARG A 469 6.17 33.62 21.34
C ARG A 469 6.19 34.50 20.09
N ALA A 470 6.41 33.93 18.91
CA ALA A 470 6.46 34.71 17.69
C ALA A 470 5.05 35.01 17.12
N ILE A 471 4.03 34.23 17.49
CA ILE A 471 2.64 34.39 17.03
C ILE A 471 1.71 35.07 18.07
N GLN A 472 2.18 35.30 19.29
CA GLN A 472 1.52 36.16 20.30
C GLN A 472 1.76 37.65 20.02
#